data_c7638bc1c58994b148b76f1b267dd849
#
_entry.id   c7638bc1c58994b148b76f1b267dd849
#
_cell.length_a   1.000
_cell.length_b   1.000
_cell.length_c   1.000
_cell.angle_alpha   90.00
_cell.angle_beta   90.00
_cell.angle_gamma   90.00
#
_symmetry.space_group_name_H-M   'P 1'
#
loop_
_entity.id
_entity.type
_entity.pdbx_description
1 polymer ?
#
loop_
_entity_poly.entity_id
_entity_poly.type
_entity_poly.pdbx_seq_one_letter_code
_entity_poly.pdbx_strand_id
1 'polypeptide(L)'
;SIMMHSTIKPTWVIHHPSKHFVYVAGHGSNEIIKVDLKKWEITQRVKTGKGPYNLEVSQDGKYLLASIKGEGKTGVWKLKDLSFVKNIENSGSVSHGVTISPDSKYAFVSLEGVGGEPGIVDVISLKNLKVISSVKIGKQAGGIAFWKTED
;
A
#
# COMPACT_ATOMS: atom_id res chain seq x y z
N SER A 1 10.52 -14.77 -18.38
CA SER A 1 10.50 -13.44 -17.73
C SER A 1 9.23 -12.69 -18.10
N ILE A 2 8.69 -11.92 -17.15
CA ILE A 2 7.55 -11.03 -17.42
C ILE A 2 8.12 -9.64 -17.72
N MET A 3 7.91 -9.16 -18.95
CA MET A 3 8.32 -7.82 -19.33
C MET A 3 7.25 -6.81 -18.91
N MET A 4 7.63 -5.81 -18.13
CA MET A 4 6.81 -4.64 -17.84
C MET A 4 7.25 -3.48 -18.72
N HIS A 5 6.30 -2.81 -19.35
CA HIS A 5 6.59 -1.65 -20.20
C HIS A 5 7.25 -0.53 -19.35
N SER A 6 8.20 0.21 -19.92
CA SER A 6 8.96 1.26 -19.20
C SER A 6 8.09 2.36 -18.59
N THR A 7 6.91 2.61 -19.12
CA THR A 7 5.94 3.58 -18.59
C THR A 7 5.29 3.15 -17.27
N ILE A 8 5.36 1.86 -16.90
CA ILE A 8 4.77 1.35 -15.65
C ILE A 8 5.52 1.88 -14.43
N LYS A 9 6.85 2.01 -14.51
CA LYS A 9 7.72 2.44 -13.38
C LYS A 9 7.36 1.70 -12.10
N PRO A 10 7.58 0.38 -12.02
CA PRO A 10 7.23 -0.40 -10.83
C PRO A 10 8.05 0.05 -9.63
N THR A 11 7.41 0.24 -8.48
CA THR A 11 8.06 0.71 -7.24
C THR A 11 8.04 -0.32 -6.12
N TRP A 12 7.05 -1.21 -6.12
CA TRP A 12 6.88 -2.19 -5.05
C TRP A 12 6.28 -3.49 -5.55
N VAL A 13 6.61 -4.58 -4.87
CA VAL A 13 6.01 -5.90 -5.08
C VAL A 13 5.72 -6.54 -3.74
N ILE A 14 4.52 -7.13 -3.60
CA ILE A 14 4.11 -7.89 -2.40
C ILE A 14 3.47 -9.20 -2.82
N HIS A 15 3.73 -10.27 -2.07
CA HIS A 15 3.14 -11.58 -2.35
C HIS A 15 1.78 -11.76 -1.66
N HIS A 16 0.93 -12.59 -2.22
CA HIS A 16 -0.30 -13.05 -1.57
C HIS A 16 0.03 -13.91 -0.34
N PRO A 17 -0.68 -13.80 0.81
CA PRO A 17 -0.33 -14.52 2.03
C PRO A 17 -0.29 -16.05 1.88
N SER A 18 -1.08 -16.63 0.97
CA SER A 18 -1.23 -18.08 0.86
C SER A 18 -1.35 -18.62 -0.58
N LYS A 19 -1.33 -17.77 -1.59
CA LYS A 19 -1.48 -18.18 -2.99
C LYS A 19 -0.27 -17.75 -3.83
N HIS A 20 -0.11 -18.33 -5.01
CA HIS A 20 1.00 -18.07 -5.93
C HIS A 20 0.79 -16.80 -6.76
N PHE A 21 0.46 -15.69 -6.10
CA PHE A 21 0.30 -14.40 -6.73
C PHE A 21 1.23 -13.35 -6.11
N VAL A 22 1.66 -12.41 -6.92
CA VAL A 22 2.25 -11.16 -6.45
C VAL A 22 1.49 -9.98 -7.03
N TYR A 23 1.57 -8.86 -6.33
CA TYR A 23 0.97 -7.60 -6.73
C TYR A 23 2.06 -6.56 -6.87
N VAL A 24 2.03 -5.80 -7.95
CA VAL A 24 3.05 -4.80 -8.29
C VAL A 24 2.41 -3.42 -8.34
N ALA A 25 3.02 -2.45 -7.68
CA ALA A 25 2.64 -1.05 -7.80
C ALA A 25 3.24 -0.47 -9.08
N GLY A 26 2.40 -0.12 -10.04
CA GLY A 26 2.76 0.60 -11.25
C GLY A 26 2.65 2.10 -11.03
N HIS A 27 3.67 2.71 -10.42
CA HIS A 27 3.67 4.13 -10.07
C HIS A 27 3.43 5.04 -11.27
N GLY A 28 4.08 4.76 -12.40
CA GLY A 28 3.96 5.56 -13.61
C GLY A 28 2.66 5.34 -14.38
N SER A 29 2.04 4.18 -14.27
CA SER A 29 0.81 3.82 -14.97
C SER A 29 -0.46 3.94 -14.12
N ASN A 30 -0.31 4.31 -12.83
CA ASN A 30 -1.42 4.45 -11.88
C ASN A 30 -2.27 3.18 -11.77
N GLU A 31 -1.62 2.05 -11.52
CA GLU A 31 -2.30 0.75 -11.45
C GLU A 31 -1.65 -0.21 -10.46
N ILE A 32 -2.41 -1.20 -10.03
CA ILE A 32 -1.91 -2.41 -9.38
C ILE A 32 -2.00 -3.55 -10.39
N ILE A 33 -0.91 -4.31 -10.51
CA ILE A 33 -0.77 -5.41 -11.46
C ILE A 33 -0.66 -6.71 -10.68
N LYS A 34 -1.55 -7.67 -10.97
CA LYS A 34 -1.51 -9.02 -10.40
C LYS A 34 -0.80 -9.97 -11.35
N VAL A 35 0.15 -10.70 -10.83
CA VAL A 35 0.95 -11.69 -11.56
C VAL A 35 0.74 -13.07 -10.96
N ASP A 36 0.43 -14.06 -11.78
CA ASP A 36 0.41 -15.47 -11.42
C ASP A 36 1.82 -16.06 -11.53
N LEU A 37 2.40 -16.50 -10.41
CA LEU A 37 3.76 -17.04 -10.36
C LEU A 37 3.88 -18.48 -10.90
N LYS A 38 2.79 -19.22 -11.01
CA LYS A 38 2.80 -20.56 -11.64
C LYS A 38 2.85 -20.46 -13.15
N LYS A 39 2.08 -19.52 -13.71
CA LYS A 39 2.00 -19.31 -15.15
C LYS A 39 3.00 -18.28 -15.66
N TRP A 40 3.55 -17.45 -14.77
CA TRP A 40 4.37 -16.29 -15.10
C TRP A 40 3.67 -15.30 -16.03
N GLU A 41 2.42 -15.01 -15.73
CA GLU A 41 1.54 -14.14 -16.52
C GLU A 41 0.91 -13.05 -15.69
N ILE A 42 0.70 -11.89 -16.30
CA ILE A 42 -0.16 -10.84 -15.74
C ILE A 42 -1.60 -11.30 -15.91
N THR A 43 -2.33 -11.46 -14.81
CA THR A 43 -3.71 -11.96 -14.83
C THR A 43 -4.74 -10.86 -14.61
N GLN A 44 -4.34 -9.72 -14.04
CA GLN A 44 -5.26 -8.63 -13.77
C GLN A 44 -4.51 -7.30 -13.62
N ARG A 45 -5.17 -6.22 -14.02
CA ARG A 45 -4.74 -4.83 -13.82
C ARG A 45 -5.92 -4.03 -13.30
N VAL A 46 -5.72 -3.26 -12.24
CA VAL A 46 -6.73 -2.37 -11.69
C VAL A 46 -6.19 -0.97 -11.55
N LYS A 47 -7.01 0.02 -11.88
CA LYS A 47 -6.65 1.42 -11.76
C LYS A 47 -6.59 1.84 -10.29
N THR A 48 -5.68 2.77 -10.02
CA THR A 48 -5.52 3.45 -8.72
C THR A 48 -5.68 4.96 -8.90
N GLY A 49 -5.54 5.70 -7.81
CA GLY A 49 -5.20 7.12 -7.88
C GLY A 49 -3.77 7.35 -8.35
N LYS A 50 -3.30 8.59 -8.33
CA LYS A 50 -2.01 9.02 -8.88
C LYS A 50 -0.83 8.50 -8.07
N GLY A 51 0.01 7.71 -8.71
CA GLY A 51 1.29 7.27 -8.18
C GLY A 51 1.20 6.29 -7.00
N PRO A 52 0.61 5.09 -7.17
CA PRO A 52 0.72 4.04 -6.16
C PRO A 52 2.20 3.71 -5.96
N TYR A 53 2.64 3.66 -4.69
CA TYR A 53 4.07 3.54 -4.40
C TYR A 53 4.40 2.26 -3.64
N ASN A 54 3.84 2.06 -2.47
CA ASN A 54 4.02 0.86 -1.63
C ASN A 54 2.71 0.08 -1.54
N LEU A 55 2.80 -1.24 -1.49
CA LEU A 55 1.67 -2.15 -1.32
C LEU A 55 1.84 -3.00 -0.07
N GLU A 56 0.74 -3.32 0.60
CA GLU A 56 0.72 -4.31 1.66
C GLU A 56 -0.58 -5.12 1.61
N VAL A 57 -0.52 -6.38 2.05
CA VAL A 57 -1.68 -7.28 2.12
C VAL A 57 -1.92 -7.71 3.55
N SER A 58 -3.18 -7.74 3.99
CA SER A 58 -3.51 -8.25 5.31
C SER A 58 -3.36 -9.76 5.36
N GLN A 59 -2.80 -10.27 6.48
CA GLN A 59 -2.49 -11.71 6.64
C GLN A 59 -3.75 -12.59 6.66
N ASP A 60 -4.91 -12.01 7.02
CA ASP A 60 -6.21 -12.66 6.93
C ASP A 60 -6.73 -12.81 5.47
N GLY A 61 -6.00 -12.28 4.49
CA GLY A 61 -6.35 -12.35 3.07
C GLY A 61 -7.50 -11.44 2.63
N LYS A 62 -7.90 -10.47 3.46
CA LYS A 62 -9.08 -9.64 3.21
C LYS A 62 -8.78 -8.44 2.31
N TYR A 63 -7.71 -7.71 2.61
CA TYR A 63 -7.40 -6.43 1.97
C TYR A 63 -6.01 -6.37 1.33
N LEU A 64 -5.93 -5.61 0.25
CA LEU A 64 -4.71 -5.02 -0.27
C LEU A 64 -4.80 -3.51 -0.09
N LEU A 65 -3.76 -2.92 0.49
CA LEU A 65 -3.61 -1.49 0.67
C LEU A 65 -2.49 -0.96 -0.22
N ALA A 66 -2.68 0.25 -0.74
CA ALA A 66 -1.65 0.96 -1.48
C ALA A 66 -1.51 2.40 -0.96
N SER A 67 -0.28 2.85 -0.74
CA SER A 67 -0.02 4.28 -0.56
C SER A 67 -0.13 4.98 -1.93
N ILE A 68 -1.05 5.94 -2.05
CA ILE A 68 -1.24 6.72 -3.27
C ILE A 68 -0.45 8.03 -3.11
N LYS A 69 0.85 7.94 -3.45
CA LYS A 69 1.86 8.97 -3.14
C LYS A 69 1.49 10.33 -3.70
N GLY A 70 0.96 10.39 -4.91
CA GLY A 70 0.59 11.65 -5.57
C GLY A 70 -0.68 12.32 -5.05
N GLU A 71 -1.40 11.70 -4.10
CA GLU A 71 -2.69 12.20 -3.61
C GLU A 71 -2.79 12.26 -2.08
N GLY A 72 -1.78 11.80 -1.33
CA GLY A 72 -1.86 11.75 0.13
C GLY A 72 -2.97 10.83 0.65
N LYS A 73 -3.15 9.68 0.01
CA LYS A 73 -4.22 8.73 0.33
C LYS A 73 -3.69 7.32 0.51
N THR A 74 -4.46 6.51 1.22
CA THR A 74 -4.31 5.05 1.24
C THR A 74 -5.50 4.42 0.53
N GLY A 75 -5.26 3.79 -0.62
CA GLY A 75 -6.28 3.03 -1.34
C GLY A 75 -6.47 1.64 -0.74
N VAL A 76 -7.70 1.15 -0.76
CA VAL A 76 -8.09 -0.16 -0.22
C VAL A 76 -8.84 -0.96 -1.29
N TRP A 77 -8.40 -2.19 -1.53
CA TRP A 77 -9.03 -3.17 -2.43
C TRP A 77 -9.30 -4.46 -1.67
N LYS A 78 -10.35 -5.20 -2.07
CA LYS A 78 -10.54 -6.59 -1.62
C LYS A 78 -9.48 -7.47 -2.28
N LEU A 79 -8.72 -8.22 -1.47
CA LEU A 79 -7.62 -9.05 -2.01
C LEU A 79 -8.13 -10.18 -2.93
N LYS A 80 -9.34 -10.69 -2.68
CA LYS A 80 -9.92 -11.82 -3.42
C LYS A 80 -10.09 -11.57 -4.92
N ASP A 81 -10.44 -10.35 -5.32
CA ASP A 81 -10.79 -10.01 -6.70
C ASP A 81 -10.25 -8.64 -7.17
N LEU A 82 -9.53 -7.92 -6.28
CA LEU A 82 -9.07 -6.54 -6.48
C LEU A 82 -10.19 -5.55 -6.76
N SER A 83 -11.42 -5.81 -6.29
CA SER A 83 -12.47 -4.81 -6.32
C SER A 83 -12.14 -3.65 -5.37
N PHE A 84 -12.31 -2.43 -5.86
CA PHE A 84 -12.04 -1.21 -5.09
C PHE A 84 -13.05 -1.05 -3.96
N VAL A 85 -12.55 -0.70 -2.78
CA VAL A 85 -13.38 -0.45 -1.59
C VAL A 85 -13.51 1.05 -1.34
N LYS A 86 -12.38 1.73 -1.10
CA LYS A 86 -12.35 3.18 -0.87
C LYS A 86 -10.93 3.73 -0.85
N ASN A 87 -10.81 5.04 -0.92
CA ASN A 87 -9.63 5.78 -0.50
C ASN A 87 -9.81 6.32 0.92
N ILE A 88 -8.76 6.24 1.72
CA ILE A 88 -8.67 6.84 3.06
C ILE A 88 -7.78 8.07 2.93
N GLU A 89 -8.29 9.25 3.28
CA GLU A 89 -7.48 10.47 3.35
C GLU A 89 -6.45 10.32 4.48
N ASN A 90 -5.18 10.55 4.17
CA ASN A 90 -4.11 10.58 5.15
C ASN A 90 -3.92 11.97 5.76
N SER A 91 -3.24 12.05 6.90
CA SER A 91 -2.99 13.29 7.63
C SER A 91 -1.92 14.19 6.98
N GLY A 92 -1.29 13.74 5.91
CA GLY A 92 -0.28 14.47 5.13
C GLY A 92 -0.46 14.26 3.64
N SER A 93 0.22 15.06 2.83
CA SER A 93 0.04 15.11 1.38
C SER A 93 0.83 14.07 0.58
N VAL A 94 1.82 13.41 1.19
CA VAL A 94 2.72 12.48 0.50
C VAL A 94 2.75 11.15 1.23
N SER A 95 1.85 10.23 0.86
CA SER A 95 1.80 8.87 1.41
C SER A 95 2.92 8.03 0.80
N HIS A 96 3.75 7.41 1.65
CA HIS A 96 4.93 6.67 1.19
C HIS A 96 4.87 5.19 1.52
N GLY A 97 5.24 4.78 2.72
CA GLY A 97 5.24 3.38 3.14
C GLY A 97 3.92 2.96 3.76
N VAL A 98 3.56 1.69 3.63
CA VAL A 98 2.43 1.08 4.32
C VAL A 98 2.84 -0.29 4.86
N THR A 99 2.46 -0.58 6.11
CA THR A 99 2.59 -1.90 6.71
C THR A 99 1.35 -2.24 7.52
N ILE A 100 1.06 -3.53 7.68
CA ILE A 100 -0.12 -4.01 8.40
C ILE A 100 0.33 -4.87 9.58
N SER A 101 -0.33 -4.71 10.74
CA SER A 101 -0.08 -5.56 11.90
C SER A 101 -0.40 -7.05 11.59
N PRO A 102 0.36 -8.02 12.15
CA PRO A 102 0.16 -9.45 11.85
C PRO A 102 -1.24 -9.96 12.17
N ASP A 103 -1.95 -9.34 13.11
CA ASP A 103 -3.33 -9.66 13.46
C ASP A 103 -4.36 -9.06 12.48
N SER A 104 -3.89 -8.36 11.45
CA SER A 104 -4.73 -7.69 10.42
C SER A 104 -5.72 -6.65 10.96
N LYS A 105 -5.46 -6.07 12.14
CA LYS A 105 -6.34 -5.06 12.74
C LYS A 105 -5.99 -3.63 12.37
N TYR A 106 -4.70 -3.35 12.17
CA TYR A 106 -4.21 -1.99 11.95
C TYR A 106 -3.26 -1.94 10.77
N ALA A 107 -3.31 -0.82 10.03
CA ALA A 107 -2.27 -0.44 9.10
C ALA A 107 -1.57 0.83 9.59
N PHE A 108 -0.28 0.94 9.28
CA PHE A 108 0.56 2.09 9.59
C PHE A 108 1.07 2.66 8.27
N VAL A 109 0.86 3.95 8.07
CA VAL A 109 1.25 4.64 6.84
C VAL A 109 2.21 5.77 7.18
N SER A 110 3.42 5.72 6.61
CA SER A 110 4.37 6.82 6.73
C SER A 110 4.08 7.89 5.68
N LEU A 111 4.13 9.13 6.12
CA LEU A 111 3.87 10.32 5.30
C LEU A 111 5.12 11.20 5.32
N GLU A 112 5.63 11.52 4.13
CA GLU A 112 6.79 12.41 4.02
C GLU A 112 6.39 13.83 4.41
N GLY A 113 7.25 14.49 5.19
CA GLY A 113 7.13 15.94 5.42
C GLY A 113 7.58 16.71 4.17
N VAL A 114 6.87 17.76 3.83
CA VAL A 114 7.16 18.64 2.70
C VAL A 114 7.71 19.96 3.20
N GLY A 115 8.75 20.49 2.54
CA GLY A 115 9.27 21.83 2.86
C GLY A 115 9.88 21.97 4.26
N GLY A 116 10.36 20.88 4.86
CA GLY A 116 10.95 20.89 6.20
C GLY A 116 9.99 20.57 7.33
N GLU A 117 8.74 20.29 7.04
CA GLU A 117 7.76 19.79 8.00
C GLU A 117 8.14 18.38 8.51
N PRO A 118 7.72 18.02 9.73
CA PRO A 118 7.92 16.66 10.22
C PRO A 118 7.12 15.66 9.40
N GLY A 119 7.66 14.45 9.24
CA GLY A 119 6.88 13.32 8.76
C GLY A 119 5.82 12.90 9.79
N ILE A 120 4.87 12.11 9.33
CA ILE A 120 3.76 11.60 10.13
C ILE A 120 3.67 10.09 9.95
N VAL A 121 3.24 9.38 10.97
CA VAL A 121 2.72 8.01 10.85
C VAL A 121 1.25 8.03 11.21
N ASP A 122 0.41 7.68 10.24
CA ASP A 122 -1.02 7.43 10.45
C ASP A 122 -1.26 5.98 10.88
N VAL A 123 -2.13 5.80 11.85
CA VAL A 123 -2.67 4.49 12.23
C VAL A 123 -4.09 4.37 11.68
N ILE A 124 -4.31 3.36 10.85
CA ILE A 124 -5.59 3.06 10.21
C ILE A 124 -6.21 1.84 10.88
N SER A 125 -7.47 1.94 11.30
CA SER A 125 -8.26 0.78 11.71
C SER A 125 -8.75 0.03 10.45
N LEU A 126 -8.36 -1.24 10.28
CA LEU A 126 -8.85 -2.06 9.17
C LEU A 126 -10.30 -2.51 9.35
N LYS A 127 -10.82 -2.50 10.58
CA LYS A 127 -12.25 -2.74 10.84
C LYS A 127 -13.12 -1.61 10.28
N ASN A 128 -12.70 -0.37 10.49
CA ASN A 128 -13.50 0.82 10.15
C ASN A 128 -13.02 1.52 8.87
N LEU A 129 -11.85 1.15 8.35
CA LEU A 129 -11.21 1.76 7.17
C LEU A 129 -11.11 3.29 7.29
N LYS A 130 -10.52 3.73 8.39
CA LYS A 130 -10.27 5.16 8.66
C LYS A 130 -9.03 5.36 9.53
N VAL A 131 -8.41 6.53 9.43
CA VAL A 131 -7.35 6.97 10.35
C VAL A 131 -7.96 7.14 11.75
N ILE A 132 -7.32 6.53 12.75
CA ILE A 132 -7.74 6.60 14.16
C ILE A 132 -6.72 7.33 15.04
N SER A 133 -5.50 7.47 14.56
CA SER A 133 -4.43 8.19 15.26
C SER A 133 -3.37 8.64 14.28
N SER A 134 -2.63 9.68 14.63
CA SER A 134 -1.50 10.19 13.84
C SER A 134 -0.40 10.67 14.77
N VAL A 135 0.85 10.32 14.46
CA VAL A 135 2.02 10.69 15.27
C VAL A 135 3.02 11.43 14.39
N LYS A 136 3.45 12.61 14.83
CA LYS A 136 4.55 13.35 14.20
C LYS A 136 5.88 12.67 14.53
N ILE A 137 6.72 12.51 13.53
CA ILE A 137 8.04 11.89 13.64
C ILE A 137 9.11 12.77 12.98
N GLY A 138 10.33 12.26 12.81
CA GLY A 138 11.41 12.98 12.11
C GLY A 138 11.04 13.31 10.65
N LYS A 139 11.85 14.17 10.04
CA LYS A 139 11.67 14.58 8.63
C LYS A 139 11.83 13.39 7.69
N GLN A 140 11.17 13.47 6.52
CA GLN A 140 11.28 12.50 5.44
C GLN A 140 10.97 11.04 5.86
N ALA A 141 9.85 10.83 6.52
CA ALA A 141 9.33 9.50 6.83
C ALA A 141 9.10 8.70 5.55
N GLY A 142 10.01 7.80 5.24
CA GLY A 142 9.99 6.95 4.05
C GLY A 142 9.41 5.57 4.34
N GLY A 143 10.25 4.53 4.24
CA GLY A 143 9.84 3.16 4.50
C GLY A 143 9.38 2.93 5.93
N ILE A 144 8.46 1.99 6.10
CA ILE A 144 7.94 1.52 7.39
C ILE A 144 7.82 0.00 7.35
N ALA A 145 8.10 -0.66 8.46
CA ALA A 145 7.94 -2.10 8.60
C ALA A 145 7.43 -2.43 10.00
N PHE A 146 6.61 -3.45 10.09
CA PHE A 146 6.19 -4.01 11.37
C PHE A 146 7.26 -4.96 11.89
N TRP A 147 7.63 -4.84 13.17
CA TRP A 147 8.65 -5.72 13.77
C TRP A 147 8.00 -6.86 14.57
N LYS A 148 7.31 -6.54 15.65
CA LYS A 148 6.65 -7.50 16.55
C LYS A 148 5.60 -6.84 17.43
N THR A 149 4.72 -7.63 18.00
CA THR A 149 3.94 -7.26 19.20
C THR A 149 4.74 -7.67 20.43
N GLU A 150 4.71 -6.87 21.49
CA GLU A 150 5.15 -7.28 22.82
C GLU A 150 3.92 -7.78 23.58
N ASP A 151 4.09 -8.93 24.26
CA ASP A 151 3.08 -9.49 25.14
C ASP A 151 2.96 -8.71 26.43
#